data_27cd0a6db6a9a72b1fe64d05548ac553
#
_entry.id   27cd0a6db6a9a72b1fe64d05548ac553
#
_cell.length_a   1.000
_cell.length_b   1.000
_cell.length_c   1.000
_cell.angle_alpha   90.00
_cell.angle_beta   90.00
_cell.angle_gamma   90.00
#
_symmetry.space_group_name_H-M   'P 1'
#
loop_
_entity.id
_entity.type
_entity.pdbx_description
1 polymer ?
#
loop_
_entity_poly.entity_id
_entity_poly.type
_entity_poly.pdbx_seq_one_letter_code
_entity_poly.pdbx_strand_id
1 'polypeptide(L)'
;MKHIDDVSSSSPGKLKEKSHYSRVRLHSSIAKLTFWSFVFLALIYVFFRDPSSTATSAPAKSDLYRRSLRTSFNGGPAWERRVRASAKASSRSGITVLVTGAAGFVGTHVSVALKRRGDGVLGIDSFNDYYEQSLKRARQDLLDRSGVYIVEGDINDYKLLKKLFGIVRFTHVMHLAAQAGVRYAMKNPGSYVHSNIAGFVSLLEACKNANPQPSVVWASSSSVYGLNKKVPFSERDRTDQPASLYAATKKAGEEIAHTYNHIFGLSLTGLRFFTVYGPWGRPDMAYYFFTRDILKGKRILVFEGPNHSTVARDFTYIDDIVKGCLAALDTSEKSTGSGGKKTGPAQLRVFNLGNTSPVPVSELVRILERLLKVKANKIMMKMPRNGDVLYTHANISSAERELGYKPSTDLQTGLKKFVRWYLSYYGNGKRSSH
;
A
#
# COMPACT_ATOMS: atom_id res chain seq x y z
N MET A 1 59.61 -26.82 -32.62
CA MET A 1 60.53 -27.98 -32.51
C MET A 1 59.65 -29.13 -32.10
N LYS A 2 59.39 -29.97 -33.08
CA LYS A 2 59.52 -31.44 -33.12
C LYS A 2 58.47 -32.17 -32.27
N HIS A 3 57.73 -33.07 -32.69
CA HIS A 3 57.58 -34.02 -33.85
C HIS A 3 56.56 -35.04 -33.26
N ILE A 4 55.45 -35.35 -33.96
CA ILE A 4 55.40 -36.48 -34.97
C ILE A 4 55.61 -37.83 -34.27
N ASP A 5 54.85 -38.82 -34.34
CA ASP A 5 54.14 -39.62 -35.31
C ASP A 5 53.48 -40.76 -34.54
N ASP A 6 52.70 -41.56 -34.90
CA ASP A 6 52.01 -42.03 -36.10
C ASP A 6 51.46 -43.47 -35.82
N VAL A 7 50.44 -43.83 -36.54
CA VAL A 7 50.20 -45.02 -37.28
C VAL A 7 49.62 -46.30 -36.63
N SER A 8 48.37 -46.56 -37.08
CA SER A 8 47.85 -47.77 -37.73
C SER A 8 47.74 -49.05 -36.88
N SER A 9 46.84 -49.96 -37.08
CA SER A 9 46.13 -50.48 -38.24
C SER A 9 45.04 -51.47 -37.81
N SER A 10 43.99 -51.48 -38.60
CA SER A 10 43.31 -52.61 -39.33
C SER A 10 42.54 -53.66 -38.50
N SER A 11 41.25 -53.61 -38.74
CA SER A 11 40.22 -54.55 -39.24
C SER A 11 40.44 -56.06 -39.11
N PRO A 12 39.39 -56.93 -39.33
CA PRO A 12 37.94 -56.82 -39.31
C PRO A 12 37.22 -58.05 -38.67
N GLY A 13 35.93 -57.93 -38.49
CA GLY A 13 35.09 -59.11 -38.59
C GLY A 13 34.19 -59.48 -37.41
N LYS A 14 32.97 -59.28 -37.47
CA LYS A 14 31.84 -60.15 -37.72
C LYS A 14 30.53 -59.58 -37.28
N LEU A 15 29.68 -59.34 -38.23
CA LEU A 15 28.24 -59.20 -38.07
C LEU A 15 27.63 -60.48 -37.49
N LYS A 16 26.76 -60.33 -36.54
CA LYS A 16 25.44 -60.94 -36.30
C LYS A 16 25.16 -61.06 -34.83
N GLU A 17 24.15 -60.40 -34.44
CA GLU A 17 23.20 -60.60 -33.34
C GLU A 17 22.79 -59.32 -32.68
N LYS A 18 21.95 -58.56 -33.32
CA LYS A 18 21.20 -57.43 -32.64
C LYS A 18 19.84 -57.31 -33.34
N SER A 19 18.95 -58.26 -33.15
CA SER A 19 17.58 -58.13 -33.66
C SER A 19 16.51 -58.44 -32.61
N HIS A 20 16.83 -58.92 -31.43
CA HIS A 20 15.81 -59.32 -30.46
C HIS A 20 15.68 -58.35 -29.27
N TYR A 21 16.65 -57.50 -28.97
CA TYR A 21 16.59 -56.59 -27.83
C TYR A 21 15.85 -55.26 -28.08
N SER A 22 15.64 -54.85 -29.31
CA SER A 22 14.98 -53.58 -29.63
C SER A 22 13.45 -53.61 -29.51
N ARG A 23 12.81 -54.78 -29.76
CA ARG A 23 11.34 -54.90 -29.65
C ARG A 23 10.84 -54.90 -28.20
N VAL A 24 11.56 -55.52 -27.28
CA VAL A 24 11.15 -55.56 -25.85
C VAL A 24 11.28 -54.20 -25.17
N ARG A 25 12.27 -53.38 -25.52
CA ARG A 25 12.40 -52.01 -24.99
C ARG A 25 11.33 -51.06 -25.53
N LEU A 26 10.86 -51.22 -26.76
CA LEU A 26 9.83 -50.35 -27.33
C LEU A 26 8.47 -50.57 -26.66
N HIS A 27 8.10 -51.83 -26.38
CA HIS A 27 6.86 -52.17 -25.65
C HIS A 27 6.90 -51.70 -24.21
N SER A 28 8.02 -51.74 -23.51
CA SER A 28 8.18 -51.22 -22.16
C SER A 28 8.06 -49.68 -22.10
N SER A 29 8.54 -48.97 -23.11
CA SER A 29 8.45 -47.50 -23.19
C SER A 29 7.03 -47.03 -23.52
N ILE A 30 6.34 -47.73 -24.41
CA ILE A 30 4.91 -47.42 -24.72
C ILE A 30 4.03 -47.70 -23.52
N ALA A 31 4.22 -48.81 -22.83
CA ALA A 31 3.46 -49.12 -21.61
C ALA A 31 3.68 -48.08 -20.47
N LYS A 32 4.89 -47.56 -20.35
CA LYS A 32 5.17 -46.45 -19.39
C LYS A 32 4.53 -45.15 -19.81
N LEU A 33 4.54 -44.79 -21.09
CA LEU A 33 3.89 -43.61 -21.63
C LEU A 33 2.36 -43.66 -21.43
N THR A 34 1.74 -44.80 -21.71
CA THR A 34 0.30 -44.99 -21.49
C THR A 34 -0.04 -44.92 -19.99
N PHE A 35 0.76 -45.54 -19.12
CA PHE A 35 0.55 -45.46 -17.68
C PHE A 35 0.60 -44.02 -17.16
N TRP A 36 1.62 -43.25 -17.55
CA TRP A 36 1.73 -41.85 -17.14
C TRP A 36 0.66 -40.93 -17.74
N SER A 37 0.17 -41.26 -18.96
CA SER A 37 -0.98 -40.56 -19.55
C SER A 37 -2.26 -40.79 -18.75
N PHE A 38 -2.50 -42.04 -18.29
CA PHE A 38 -3.63 -42.35 -17.43
C PHE A 38 -3.53 -41.66 -16.04
N VAL A 39 -2.34 -41.62 -15.45
CA VAL A 39 -2.10 -40.89 -14.18
C VAL A 39 -2.33 -39.42 -14.37
N PHE A 40 -1.88 -38.82 -15.48
CA PHE A 40 -2.11 -37.41 -15.79
C PHE A 40 -3.59 -37.08 -16.00
N LEU A 41 -4.31 -37.94 -16.73
CA LEU A 41 -5.78 -37.79 -16.90
C LEU A 41 -6.55 -37.99 -15.60
N ALA A 42 -6.11 -38.93 -14.76
CA ALA A 42 -6.72 -39.12 -13.43
C ALA A 42 -6.48 -37.90 -12.51
N LEU A 43 -5.28 -37.31 -12.56
CA LEU A 43 -5.00 -36.07 -11.83
C LEU A 43 -5.84 -34.90 -12.37
N ILE A 44 -5.96 -34.75 -13.68
CA ILE A 44 -6.86 -33.75 -14.28
C ILE A 44 -8.30 -34.01 -13.82
N TYR A 45 -8.78 -35.24 -13.85
CA TYR A 45 -10.12 -35.57 -13.39
C TYR A 45 -10.35 -35.26 -11.90
N VAL A 46 -9.35 -35.52 -11.05
CA VAL A 46 -9.41 -35.15 -9.61
C VAL A 46 -9.37 -33.64 -9.40
N PHE A 47 -8.56 -32.93 -10.19
CA PHE A 47 -8.47 -31.47 -10.09
C PHE A 47 -9.66 -30.71 -10.68
N PHE A 48 -10.36 -31.28 -11.67
CA PHE A 48 -11.53 -30.66 -12.30
C PHE A 48 -12.86 -31.27 -11.87
N ARG A 49 -12.86 -32.24 -10.96
CA ARG A 49 -14.09 -32.76 -10.37
C ARG A 49 -14.59 -31.80 -9.32
N ASP A 50 -15.61 -31.02 -9.67
CA ASP A 50 -16.37 -30.19 -8.74
C ASP A 50 -16.98 -31.07 -7.64
N PRO A 51 -16.68 -30.87 -6.35
CA PRO A 51 -17.35 -31.58 -5.25
C PRO A 51 -18.67 -30.89 -4.93
N SER A 52 -19.65 -31.05 -5.81
CA SER A 52 -21.02 -30.60 -5.52
C SER A 52 -21.96 -31.80 -5.34
N SER A 53 -21.94 -32.38 -4.15
CA SER A 53 -23.18 -32.87 -3.51
C SER A 53 -22.91 -33.31 -2.06
N THR A 54 -23.77 -32.77 -1.15
CA THR A 54 -23.99 -33.15 0.23
C THR A 54 -22.94 -32.78 1.26
N ALA A 55 -23.05 -31.53 1.78
CA ALA A 55 -22.96 -31.28 3.23
C ALA A 55 -23.56 -29.90 3.53
N THR A 56 -24.62 -29.85 4.27
CA THR A 56 -25.14 -28.66 4.97
C THR A 56 -24.08 -28.18 5.93
N SER A 57 -23.32 -27.15 5.53
CA SER A 57 -22.42 -26.41 6.42
C SER A 57 -22.69 -24.92 6.26
N ALA A 58 -22.67 -24.20 7.39
CA ALA A 58 -22.87 -22.77 7.48
C ALA A 58 -22.06 -21.99 6.41
N PRO A 59 -22.58 -20.89 5.85
CA PRO A 59 -21.92 -20.18 4.76
C PRO A 59 -20.56 -19.64 5.21
N ALA A 60 -19.51 -20.00 4.48
CA ALA A 60 -18.17 -19.54 4.71
C ALA A 60 -18.09 -18.01 4.56
N LYS A 61 -17.33 -17.33 5.42
CA LYS A 61 -17.15 -15.87 5.46
C LYS A 61 -16.74 -15.25 4.09
N SER A 62 -16.21 -16.04 3.15
CA SER A 62 -15.87 -15.63 1.78
C SER A 62 -17.08 -15.30 0.92
N ASP A 63 -18.23 -15.96 1.14
CA ASP A 63 -19.45 -15.73 0.34
C ASP A 63 -20.19 -14.47 0.80
N LEU A 64 -20.08 -14.11 2.06
CA LEU A 64 -20.57 -12.82 2.57
C LEU A 64 -19.79 -11.66 1.98
N TYR A 65 -18.48 -11.81 1.79
CA TYR A 65 -17.63 -10.81 1.15
C TYR A 65 -17.95 -10.66 -0.35
N ARG A 66 -18.12 -11.77 -1.08
CA ARG A 66 -18.57 -11.77 -2.50
C ARG A 66 -19.99 -11.24 -2.67
N ARG A 67 -20.90 -11.47 -1.72
CA ARG A 67 -22.26 -10.92 -1.73
C ARG A 67 -22.26 -9.41 -1.44
N SER A 68 -21.44 -8.94 -0.51
CA SER A 68 -21.24 -7.51 -0.21
C SER A 68 -20.74 -6.74 -1.42
N LEU A 69 -19.76 -7.29 -2.17
CA LEU A 69 -19.27 -6.66 -3.41
C LEU A 69 -20.30 -6.62 -4.55
N ARG A 70 -21.27 -7.55 -4.57
CA ARG A 70 -22.34 -7.56 -5.59
C ARG A 70 -23.47 -6.57 -5.30
N THR A 71 -23.66 -6.14 -4.04
CA THR A 71 -24.81 -5.30 -3.64
C THR A 71 -24.49 -3.81 -3.50
N SER A 72 -23.22 -3.38 -3.58
CA SER A 72 -22.87 -1.97 -3.34
C SER A 72 -22.87 -1.07 -4.59
N PHE A 73 -22.98 -1.60 -5.79
CA PHE A 73 -23.00 -0.80 -7.01
C PHE A 73 -24.43 -0.39 -7.42
N ASN A 74 -25.07 0.40 -6.58
CA ASN A 74 -26.33 1.03 -6.90
C ASN A 74 -26.09 2.31 -7.73
N GLY A 75 -25.66 2.15 -8.99
CA GLY A 75 -25.37 3.23 -9.91
C GLY A 75 -26.59 3.99 -10.42
N GLY A 76 -27.60 4.22 -9.60
CA GLY A 76 -28.79 4.98 -9.94
C GLY A 76 -28.61 6.50 -9.84
N PRO A 77 -29.61 7.30 -10.32
CA PRO A 77 -29.51 8.76 -10.35
C PRO A 77 -29.25 9.41 -8.99
N ALA A 78 -29.73 8.81 -7.89
CA ALA A 78 -29.49 9.31 -6.53
C ALA A 78 -28.02 9.18 -6.13
N TRP A 79 -27.38 8.06 -6.45
CA TRP A 79 -25.96 7.83 -6.22
C TRP A 79 -25.10 8.80 -7.03
N GLU A 80 -25.42 9.00 -8.30
CA GLU A 80 -24.69 9.96 -9.16
C GLU A 80 -24.82 11.39 -8.66
N ARG A 81 -26.00 11.79 -8.16
CA ARG A 81 -26.16 13.13 -7.53
C ARG A 81 -25.25 13.30 -6.31
N ARG A 82 -25.13 12.27 -5.45
CA ARG A 82 -24.22 12.31 -4.28
C ARG A 82 -22.75 12.41 -4.71
N VAL A 83 -22.35 11.64 -5.73
CA VAL A 83 -21.00 11.69 -6.31
C VAL A 83 -20.68 13.10 -6.83
N ARG A 84 -21.58 13.68 -7.65
CA ARG A 84 -21.40 15.05 -8.20
C ARG A 84 -21.39 16.11 -7.11
N ALA A 85 -22.25 16.00 -6.11
CA ALA A 85 -22.36 16.97 -5.03
C ALA A 85 -21.10 17.01 -4.17
N SER A 86 -20.54 15.84 -3.84
CA SER A 86 -19.27 15.72 -3.09
C SER A 86 -18.08 16.28 -3.87
N ALA A 87 -17.99 15.94 -5.16
CA ALA A 87 -16.92 16.35 -6.05
C ALA A 87 -16.97 17.81 -6.50
N LYS A 88 -18.05 18.54 -6.18
CA LYS A 88 -18.20 19.95 -6.55
C LYS A 88 -17.36 20.83 -5.64
N ALA A 89 -16.43 21.60 -6.23
CA ALA A 89 -15.72 22.66 -5.51
C ALA A 89 -16.66 23.81 -5.16
N SER A 90 -16.50 24.38 -3.97
CA SER A 90 -17.21 25.58 -3.52
C SER A 90 -16.44 26.87 -3.80
N SER A 91 -15.12 26.78 -3.95
CA SER A 91 -14.24 27.89 -4.35
C SER A 91 -14.06 27.93 -5.87
N ARG A 92 -13.97 29.16 -6.46
CA ARG A 92 -13.64 29.36 -7.88
C ARG A 92 -12.28 28.81 -8.27
N SER A 93 -11.31 28.86 -7.38
CA SER A 93 -9.97 28.32 -7.55
C SER A 93 -9.84 26.86 -7.05
N GLY A 94 -10.93 26.27 -6.55
CA GLY A 94 -10.93 24.93 -5.99
C GLY A 94 -10.69 23.85 -7.05
N ILE A 95 -9.87 22.88 -6.68
CA ILE A 95 -9.62 21.69 -7.49
C ILE A 95 -10.65 20.60 -7.22
N THR A 96 -10.79 19.65 -8.11
CA THR A 96 -11.65 18.47 -7.94
C THR A 96 -10.78 17.23 -7.79
N VAL A 97 -10.82 16.62 -6.60
CA VAL A 97 -9.88 15.57 -6.20
C VAL A 97 -10.59 14.24 -5.95
N LEU A 98 -10.11 13.18 -6.60
CA LEU A 98 -10.42 11.80 -6.20
C LEU A 98 -9.41 11.38 -5.14
N VAL A 99 -9.87 11.06 -3.93
CA VAL A 99 -9.02 10.53 -2.85
C VAL A 99 -9.27 9.03 -2.71
N THR A 100 -8.28 8.20 -3.06
CA THR A 100 -8.37 6.76 -2.83
C THR A 100 -7.83 6.39 -1.45
N GLY A 101 -8.42 5.38 -0.80
CA GLY A 101 -8.13 5.08 0.59
C GLY A 101 -8.66 6.15 1.56
N ALA A 102 -9.80 6.76 1.22
CA ALA A 102 -10.37 7.91 1.92
C ALA A 102 -10.74 7.60 3.38
N ALA A 103 -11.21 6.39 3.68
CA ALA A 103 -11.47 5.92 5.05
C ALA A 103 -10.18 5.44 5.77
N GLY A 104 -9.02 5.56 5.13
CA GLY A 104 -7.71 5.34 5.74
C GLY A 104 -7.28 6.49 6.64
N PHE A 105 -6.17 6.31 7.37
CA PHE A 105 -5.64 7.32 8.30
C PHE A 105 -5.33 8.65 7.59
N VAL A 106 -4.43 8.63 6.61
CA VAL A 106 -4.02 9.84 5.89
C VAL A 106 -5.16 10.35 5.01
N GLY A 107 -5.90 9.43 4.34
CA GLY A 107 -7.00 9.77 3.44
C GLY A 107 -8.10 10.58 4.11
N THR A 108 -8.47 10.22 5.34
CA THR A 108 -9.46 10.96 6.13
C THR A 108 -9.02 12.40 6.40
N HIS A 109 -7.79 12.61 6.87
CA HIS A 109 -7.28 13.94 7.20
C HIS A 109 -7.10 14.82 5.97
N VAL A 110 -6.56 14.26 4.87
CA VAL A 110 -6.42 14.97 3.60
C VAL A 110 -7.77 15.37 3.03
N SER A 111 -8.74 14.45 3.02
CA SER A 111 -10.10 14.74 2.52
C SER A 111 -10.80 15.86 3.29
N VAL A 112 -10.71 15.85 4.64
CA VAL A 112 -11.25 16.92 5.48
C VAL A 112 -10.55 18.26 5.20
N ALA A 113 -9.23 18.25 5.04
CA ALA A 113 -8.47 19.49 4.80
C ALA A 113 -8.80 20.09 3.42
N LEU A 114 -8.86 19.27 2.38
CA LEU A 114 -9.29 19.69 1.03
C LEU A 114 -10.70 20.28 1.07
N LYS A 115 -11.65 19.60 1.70
CA LYS A 115 -13.04 20.07 1.76
C LYS A 115 -13.18 21.39 2.52
N ARG A 116 -12.45 21.55 3.63
CA ARG A 116 -12.40 22.82 4.38
C ARG A 116 -11.83 23.98 3.58
N ARG A 117 -10.92 23.69 2.66
CA ARG A 117 -10.33 24.67 1.75
C ARG A 117 -11.28 25.08 0.62
N GLY A 118 -12.37 24.36 0.43
CA GLY A 118 -13.37 24.62 -0.62
C GLY A 118 -13.18 23.79 -1.89
N ASP A 119 -12.32 22.77 -1.85
CA ASP A 119 -12.13 21.82 -2.95
C ASP A 119 -13.31 20.85 -3.09
N GLY A 120 -13.52 20.34 -4.30
CA GLY A 120 -14.39 19.21 -4.55
C GLY A 120 -13.66 17.91 -4.20
N VAL A 121 -14.25 17.07 -3.37
CA VAL A 121 -13.60 15.83 -2.90
C VAL A 121 -14.55 14.65 -3.05
N LEU A 122 -14.12 13.61 -3.75
CA LEU A 122 -14.79 12.32 -3.77
C LEU A 122 -13.86 11.27 -3.19
N GLY A 123 -14.31 10.50 -2.19
CA GLY A 123 -13.56 9.38 -1.62
C GLY A 123 -13.89 8.06 -2.32
N ILE A 124 -12.91 7.13 -2.35
CA ILE A 124 -13.13 5.70 -2.61
C ILE A 124 -12.33 4.89 -1.58
N ASP A 125 -12.94 3.86 -0.99
CA ASP A 125 -12.29 2.93 -0.06
C ASP A 125 -12.94 1.55 -0.15
N SER A 126 -12.17 0.49 -0.03
CA SER A 126 -12.67 -0.89 -0.07
C SER A 126 -13.18 -1.38 1.29
N PHE A 127 -12.96 -0.63 2.35
CA PHE A 127 -13.28 -0.99 3.73
C PHE A 127 -12.81 -2.40 4.13
N ASN A 128 -11.64 -2.83 3.61
CA ASN A 128 -11.08 -4.14 3.91
C ASN A 128 -10.88 -4.36 5.42
N ASP A 129 -10.74 -5.62 5.81
CA ASP A 129 -10.66 -6.09 7.19
C ASP A 129 -9.21 -6.19 7.75
N TYR A 130 -8.27 -5.48 7.16
CA TYR A 130 -6.87 -5.45 7.63
C TYR A 130 -6.74 -5.11 9.12
N TYR A 131 -7.59 -4.21 9.58
CA TYR A 131 -7.84 -3.92 10.99
C TYR A 131 -9.34 -3.67 11.18
N GLU A 132 -9.75 -3.47 12.44
CA GLU A 132 -11.15 -3.30 12.82
C GLU A 132 -11.88 -2.29 11.93
N GLN A 133 -12.92 -2.74 11.24
CA GLN A 133 -13.70 -1.93 10.28
C GLN A 133 -14.45 -0.79 10.94
N SER A 134 -14.81 -0.92 12.23
CA SER A 134 -15.52 0.12 12.99
C SER A 134 -14.76 1.46 12.96
N LEU A 135 -13.43 1.43 13.03
CA LEU A 135 -12.62 2.66 12.93
C LEU A 135 -12.70 3.28 11.54
N LYS A 136 -12.79 2.48 10.47
CA LYS A 136 -12.99 2.99 9.10
C LYS A 136 -14.38 3.59 8.93
N ARG A 137 -15.42 2.96 9.50
CA ARG A 137 -16.79 3.50 9.49
C ARG A 137 -16.90 4.79 10.28
N ALA A 138 -16.26 4.88 11.45
CA ALA A 138 -16.21 6.14 12.22
C ALA A 138 -15.49 7.28 11.47
N ARG A 139 -14.47 6.97 10.67
CA ARG A 139 -13.84 7.95 9.77
C ARG A 139 -14.76 8.32 8.61
N GLN A 140 -15.53 7.37 8.07
CA GLN A 140 -16.57 7.65 7.07
C GLN A 140 -17.61 8.62 7.62
N ASP A 141 -18.13 8.40 8.85
CA ASP A 141 -19.07 9.31 9.51
C ASP A 141 -18.49 10.72 9.69
N LEU A 142 -17.19 10.82 9.99
CA LEU A 142 -16.49 12.10 10.06
C LEU A 142 -16.47 12.81 8.69
N LEU A 143 -16.21 12.06 7.63
CA LEU A 143 -16.15 12.56 6.25
C LEU A 143 -17.53 12.95 5.74
N ASP A 144 -18.56 12.15 5.99
CA ASP A 144 -19.94 12.46 5.63
C ASP A 144 -20.40 13.77 6.29
N ARG A 145 -20.12 13.97 7.60
CA ARG A 145 -20.37 15.26 8.28
C ARG A 145 -19.58 16.43 7.71
N SER A 146 -18.43 16.16 7.09
CA SER A 146 -17.62 17.18 6.41
C SER A 146 -18.06 17.44 4.96
N GLY A 147 -19.10 16.76 4.47
CA GLY A 147 -19.58 16.87 3.09
C GLY A 147 -18.73 16.11 2.07
N VAL A 148 -18.00 15.09 2.50
CA VAL A 148 -17.22 14.19 1.63
C VAL A 148 -17.92 12.84 1.55
N TYR A 149 -18.39 12.48 0.35
CA TYR A 149 -18.95 11.17 0.09
C TYR A 149 -17.85 10.16 -0.25
N ILE A 150 -17.92 8.99 0.38
CA ILE A 150 -17.04 7.86 0.06
C ILE A 150 -17.82 6.81 -0.73
N VAL A 151 -17.33 6.49 -1.91
CA VAL A 151 -17.77 5.32 -2.67
C VAL A 151 -17.10 4.09 -2.11
N GLU A 152 -17.86 3.12 -1.64
CA GLU A 152 -17.34 1.82 -1.23
C GLU A 152 -17.01 1.01 -2.47
N GLY A 153 -15.73 0.71 -2.68
CA GLY A 153 -15.26 -0.02 -3.86
C GLY A 153 -13.75 -0.26 -3.86
N ASP A 154 -13.35 -1.25 -4.62
CA ASP A 154 -11.94 -1.58 -4.83
C ASP A 154 -11.40 -0.81 -6.04
N ILE A 155 -10.19 -0.25 -5.92
CA ILE A 155 -9.50 0.43 -7.03
C ILE A 155 -9.12 -0.52 -8.17
N ASN A 156 -9.18 -1.85 -7.95
CA ASN A 156 -9.07 -2.85 -9.01
C ASN A 156 -10.35 -3.00 -9.85
N ASP A 157 -11.49 -2.46 -9.38
CA ASP A 157 -12.70 -2.40 -10.20
C ASP A 157 -12.59 -1.27 -11.22
N TYR A 158 -11.99 -1.60 -12.36
CA TYR A 158 -11.82 -0.65 -13.46
C TYR A 158 -13.17 -0.12 -14.02
N LYS A 159 -14.24 -0.93 -13.95
CA LYS A 159 -15.59 -0.48 -14.38
C LYS A 159 -16.11 0.63 -13.48
N LEU A 160 -15.91 0.47 -12.15
CA LEU A 160 -16.24 1.51 -11.19
C LEU A 160 -15.41 2.78 -11.43
N LEU A 161 -14.08 2.65 -11.57
CA LEU A 161 -13.22 3.81 -11.86
C LEU A 161 -13.65 4.52 -13.14
N LYS A 162 -13.83 3.78 -14.24
CA LYS A 162 -14.31 4.35 -15.52
C LYS A 162 -15.63 5.09 -15.35
N LYS A 163 -16.57 4.56 -14.56
CA LYS A 163 -17.85 5.24 -14.29
C LYS A 163 -17.64 6.53 -13.50
N LEU A 164 -16.80 6.52 -12.45
CA LEU A 164 -16.52 7.72 -11.65
C LEU A 164 -15.89 8.82 -12.50
N PHE A 165 -14.91 8.48 -13.34
CA PHE A 165 -14.27 9.42 -14.28
C PHE A 165 -15.24 9.93 -15.38
N GLY A 166 -16.25 9.14 -15.75
CA GLY A 166 -17.32 9.57 -16.65
C GLY A 166 -18.33 10.54 -16.00
N ILE A 167 -18.53 10.44 -14.68
CA ILE A 167 -19.45 11.31 -13.93
C ILE A 167 -18.77 12.60 -13.49
N VAL A 168 -17.49 12.54 -13.10
CA VAL A 168 -16.72 13.64 -12.51
C VAL A 168 -15.45 13.87 -13.32
N ARG A 169 -15.22 15.10 -13.72
CA ARG A 169 -13.95 15.54 -14.32
C ARG A 169 -12.98 15.89 -13.21
N PHE A 170 -12.21 14.90 -12.75
CA PHE A 170 -11.17 15.13 -11.73
C PHE A 170 -10.01 15.92 -12.32
N THR A 171 -9.58 16.97 -11.63
CA THR A 171 -8.35 17.70 -11.94
C THR A 171 -7.15 17.03 -11.33
N HIS A 172 -7.33 16.38 -10.16
CA HIS A 172 -6.29 15.74 -9.39
C HIS A 172 -6.77 14.40 -8.83
N VAL A 173 -5.81 13.52 -8.61
CA VAL A 173 -5.99 12.27 -7.85
C VAL A 173 -5.00 12.26 -6.70
N MET A 174 -5.49 12.05 -5.47
CA MET A 174 -4.67 11.76 -4.30
C MET A 174 -4.77 10.26 -4.00
N HIS A 175 -3.78 9.49 -4.41
CA HIS A 175 -3.78 8.04 -4.26
C HIS A 175 -3.13 7.62 -2.95
N LEU A 176 -3.97 7.32 -1.95
CA LEU A 176 -3.57 6.88 -0.61
C LEU A 176 -4.02 5.44 -0.30
N ALA A 177 -4.80 4.81 -1.19
CA ALA A 177 -5.17 3.41 -1.07
C ALA A 177 -3.94 2.52 -1.19
N ALA A 178 -3.69 1.70 -0.19
CA ALA A 178 -2.61 0.73 -0.18
C ALA A 178 -2.82 -0.31 0.92
N GLN A 179 -2.34 -1.52 0.68
CA GLN A 179 -2.05 -2.44 1.78
C GLN A 179 -0.75 -1.99 2.44
N ALA A 180 -0.85 -1.58 3.69
CA ALA A 180 0.28 -1.10 4.47
C ALA A 180 0.69 -2.12 5.55
N GLY A 181 1.82 -1.87 6.22
CA GLY A 181 2.34 -2.71 7.29
C GLY A 181 3.41 -3.70 6.82
N VAL A 182 4.64 -3.50 7.28
CA VAL A 182 5.81 -4.30 6.87
C VAL A 182 5.65 -5.78 7.25
N ARG A 183 5.15 -6.04 8.48
CA ARG A 183 5.07 -7.40 9.06
C ARG A 183 3.91 -8.22 8.49
N TYR A 184 2.81 -7.59 8.15
CA TYR A 184 1.64 -8.28 7.61
C TYR A 184 1.90 -8.85 6.21
N ALA A 185 2.86 -8.30 5.48
CA ALA A 185 3.27 -8.78 4.17
C ALA A 185 3.76 -10.25 4.19
N MET A 186 4.30 -10.71 5.32
CA MET A 186 4.69 -12.11 5.50
C MET A 186 3.48 -13.05 5.69
N LYS A 187 2.34 -12.51 6.18
CA LYS A 187 1.12 -13.29 6.43
C LYS A 187 0.19 -13.31 5.23
N ASN A 188 0.10 -12.21 4.50
CA ASN A 188 -0.79 -12.04 3.35
C ASN A 188 -0.11 -11.26 2.23
N PRO A 189 0.86 -11.87 1.51
CA PRO A 189 1.59 -11.21 0.43
C PRO A 189 0.69 -10.82 -0.75
N GLY A 190 -0.34 -11.62 -1.05
CA GLY A 190 -1.28 -11.36 -2.14
C GLY A 190 -2.00 -10.03 -2.04
N SER A 191 -2.34 -9.59 -0.82
CA SER A 191 -3.00 -8.30 -0.61
C SER A 191 -2.12 -7.10 -0.98
N TYR A 192 -0.80 -7.23 -0.91
CA TYR A 192 0.15 -6.19 -1.32
C TYR A 192 0.25 -6.08 -2.83
N VAL A 193 0.32 -7.21 -3.53
CA VAL A 193 0.31 -7.24 -5.00
C VAL A 193 -1.02 -6.68 -5.51
N HIS A 194 -2.15 -7.14 -4.95
CA HIS A 194 -3.49 -6.69 -5.32
C HIS A 194 -3.65 -5.17 -5.15
N SER A 195 -3.37 -4.64 -3.97
CA SER A 195 -3.65 -3.22 -3.67
C SER A 195 -2.58 -2.27 -4.19
N ASN A 196 -1.27 -2.62 -4.03
CA ASN A 196 -0.19 -1.68 -4.27
C ASN A 196 0.32 -1.70 -5.71
N ILE A 197 0.13 -2.82 -6.41
CA ILE A 197 0.58 -2.99 -7.81
C ILE A 197 -0.63 -2.97 -8.75
N ALA A 198 -1.48 -3.98 -8.71
CA ALA A 198 -2.63 -4.10 -9.62
C ALA A 198 -3.59 -2.91 -9.48
N GLY A 199 -3.94 -2.53 -8.23
CA GLY A 199 -4.81 -1.38 -7.96
C GLY A 199 -4.22 -0.06 -8.43
N PHE A 200 -2.91 0.14 -8.27
CA PHE A 200 -2.25 1.34 -8.76
C PHE A 200 -2.25 1.42 -10.29
N VAL A 201 -1.95 0.31 -10.95
CA VAL A 201 -2.03 0.22 -12.44
C VAL A 201 -3.45 0.49 -12.92
N SER A 202 -4.48 -0.12 -12.31
CA SER A 202 -5.89 0.13 -12.68
C SER A 202 -6.28 1.59 -12.53
N LEU A 203 -5.81 2.27 -11.48
CA LEU A 203 -6.05 3.71 -11.29
C LEU A 203 -5.32 4.55 -12.34
N LEU A 204 -4.05 4.25 -12.63
CA LEU A 204 -3.28 4.96 -13.65
C LEU A 204 -3.87 4.77 -15.06
N GLU A 205 -4.41 3.59 -15.36
CA GLU A 205 -5.16 3.35 -16.60
C GLU A 205 -6.42 4.25 -16.72
N ALA A 206 -7.15 4.40 -15.60
CA ALA A 206 -8.30 5.32 -15.59
C ALA A 206 -7.86 6.79 -15.78
N CYS A 207 -6.78 7.21 -15.11
CA CYS A 207 -6.19 8.56 -15.27
C CYS A 207 -5.69 8.80 -16.69
N LYS A 208 -4.99 7.84 -17.26
CA LYS A 208 -4.45 7.90 -18.63
C LYS A 208 -5.55 8.11 -19.67
N ASN A 209 -6.68 7.41 -19.50
CA ASN A 209 -7.79 7.46 -20.45
C ASN A 209 -8.73 8.67 -20.24
N ALA A 210 -8.53 9.45 -19.18
CA ALA A 210 -9.30 10.66 -18.94
C ALA A 210 -8.95 11.79 -19.92
N ASN A 211 -9.91 12.72 -20.14
CA ASN A 211 -9.70 13.91 -20.95
C ASN A 211 -10.36 15.12 -20.30
N PRO A 212 -9.57 16.10 -19.77
CA PRO A 212 -8.12 16.04 -19.59
C PRO A 212 -7.68 15.00 -18.57
N GLN A 213 -6.41 14.56 -18.65
CA GLN A 213 -5.80 13.70 -17.66
C GLN A 213 -5.58 14.47 -16.34
N PRO A 214 -5.92 13.91 -15.17
CA PRO A 214 -5.62 14.54 -13.89
C PRO A 214 -4.13 14.49 -13.57
N SER A 215 -3.65 15.41 -12.74
CA SER A 215 -2.37 15.23 -12.04
C SER A 215 -2.54 14.23 -10.90
N VAL A 216 -1.54 13.38 -10.65
CA VAL A 216 -1.62 12.32 -9.64
C VAL A 216 -0.54 12.50 -8.58
N VAL A 217 -0.96 12.63 -7.33
CA VAL A 217 -0.08 12.56 -6.16
C VAL A 217 -0.32 11.22 -5.46
N TRP A 218 0.73 10.45 -5.20
CA TRP A 218 0.58 9.11 -4.58
C TRP A 218 1.48 8.91 -3.37
N ALA A 219 1.00 8.07 -2.43
CA ALA A 219 1.77 7.66 -1.27
C ALA A 219 2.81 6.60 -1.65
N SER A 220 4.09 6.98 -1.70
CA SER A 220 5.23 6.11 -1.57
C SER A 220 5.54 5.89 -0.07
N SER A 221 6.75 5.53 0.30
CA SER A 221 7.13 5.23 1.69
C SER A 221 8.62 5.38 1.88
N SER A 222 9.07 5.81 3.05
CA SER A 222 10.47 5.71 3.47
C SER A 222 10.99 4.27 3.50
N SER A 223 10.11 3.28 3.50
CA SER A 223 10.50 1.86 3.41
C SER A 223 11.25 1.52 2.11
N VAL A 224 11.13 2.33 1.06
CA VAL A 224 11.87 2.13 -0.22
C VAL A 224 13.38 2.23 -0.02
N TYR A 225 13.85 2.95 1.01
CA TYR A 225 15.28 3.01 1.34
C TYR A 225 15.84 1.68 1.83
N GLY A 226 14.98 0.78 2.34
CA GLY A 226 15.32 -0.59 2.65
C GLY A 226 16.54 -0.74 3.56
N LEU A 227 17.57 -1.42 3.05
CA LEU A 227 18.82 -1.69 3.77
C LEU A 227 19.87 -0.59 3.63
N ASN A 228 19.51 0.56 3.08
CA ASN A 228 20.41 1.71 3.00
C ASN A 228 20.85 2.15 4.40
N LYS A 229 22.15 2.34 4.60
CA LYS A 229 22.76 2.75 5.88
C LYS A 229 23.08 4.25 5.95
N LYS A 230 23.05 4.93 4.82
CA LYS A 230 23.30 6.38 4.76
C LYS A 230 22.10 7.12 5.34
N VAL A 231 22.31 7.97 6.32
CA VAL A 231 21.29 8.83 6.93
C VAL A 231 21.84 10.26 7.07
N PRO A 232 20.99 11.29 6.95
CA PRO A 232 19.56 11.24 6.62
C PRO A 232 19.29 10.78 5.17
N PHE A 233 18.17 10.08 4.95
CA PHE A 233 17.79 9.59 3.64
C PHE A 233 17.38 10.74 2.72
N SER A 234 18.00 10.80 1.55
CA SER A 234 17.67 11.73 0.47
C SER A 234 16.94 11.00 -0.67
N GLU A 235 16.12 11.69 -1.45
CA GLU A 235 15.43 11.14 -2.61
C GLU A 235 16.39 10.60 -3.68
N ARG A 236 17.65 11.07 -3.66
CA ARG A 236 18.75 10.64 -4.56
C ARG A 236 19.46 9.37 -4.08
N ASP A 237 19.18 8.92 -2.86
CA ASP A 237 19.81 7.71 -2.32
C ASP A 237 19.25 6.45 -2.94
N ARG A 238 20.07 5.38 -2.96
CA ARG A 238 19.71 4.08 -3.50
C ARG A 238 18.47 3.49 -2.80
N THR A 239 17.59 2.89 -3.60
CA THR A 239 16.34 2.25 -3.17
C THR A 239 16.17 0.85 -3.77
N ASP A 240 17.26 0.21 -4.14
CA ASP A 240 17.34 -1.07 -4.85
C ASP A 240 17.44 -2.29 -3.92
N GLN A 241 17.47 -2.10 -2.58
CA GLN A 241 17.55 -3.16 -1.59
C GLN A 241 16.37 -3.09 -0.60
N PRO A 242 15.14 -3.37 -1.04
CA PRO A 242 13.97 -3.32 -0.16
C PRO A 242 14.08 -4.37 0.95
N ALA A 243 13.82 -3.96 2.19
CA ALA A 243 13.89 -4.84 3.35
C ALA A 243 12.64 -5.72 3.54
N SER A 244 11.55 -5.46 2.80
CA SER A 244 10.28 -6.17 2.90
C SER A 244 9.51 -6.15 1.59
N LEU A 245 8.54 -7.08 1.44
CA LEU A 245 7.63 -7.06 0.29
C LEU A 245 6.84 -5.74 0.20
N TYR A 246 6.44 -5.15 1.33
CA TYR A 246 5.81 -3.83 1.34
C TYR A 246 6.73 -2.78 0.70
N ALA A 247 8.00 -2.74 1.11
CA ALA A 247 9.00 -1.84 0.52
C ALA A 247 9.16 -2.07 -0.99
N ALA A 248 9.24 -3.34 -1.40
CA ALA A 248 9.35 -3.72 -2.81
C ALA A 248 8.14 -3.24 -3.62
N THR A 249 6.90 -3.41 -3.11
CA THR A 249 5.70 -2.92 -3.81
C THR A 249 5.64 -1.40 -3.89
N LYS A 250 6.14 -0.67 -2.87
CA LYS A 250 6.21 0.80 -2.92
C LYS A 250 7.26 1.28 -3.92
N LYS A 251 8.41 0.60 -3.99
CA LYS A 251 9.43 0.90 -5.00
C LYS A 251 8.93 0.58 -6.41
N ALA A 252 8.28 -0.58 -6.61
CA ALA A 252 7.65 -0.91 -7.89
C ALA A 252 6.63 0.15 -8.32
N GLY A 253 5.87 0.73 -7.38
CA GLY A 253 4.97 1.85 -7.65
C GLY A 253 5.69 3.09 -8.19
N GLU A 254 6.92 3.40 -7.72
CA GLU A 254 7.73 4.49 -8.26
C GLU A 254 8.15 4.22 -9.72
N GLU A 255 8.55 3.00 -10.05
CA GLU A 255 8.92 2.59 -11.41
C GLU A 255 7.71 2.57 -12.37
N ILE A 256 6.56 2.09 -11.88
CA ILE A 256 5.31 2.13 -12.63
C ILE A 256 4.92 3.59 -12.93
N ALA A 257 4.99 4.47 -11.94
CA ALA A 257 4.71 5.89 -12.12
C ALA A 257 5.62 6.52 -13.18
N HIS A 258 6.93 6.23 -13.13
CA HIS A 258 7.89 6.67 -14.15
C HIS A 258 7.46 6.23 -15.56
N THR A 259 7.06 4.97 -15.70
CA THR A 259 6.61 4.42 -17.00
C THR A 259 5.37 5.16 -17.54
N TYR A 260 4.36 5.39 -16.69
CA TYR A 260 3.15 6.11 -17.10
C TYR A 260 3.39 7.59 -17.41
N ASN A 261 4.29 8.24 -16.69
CA ASN A 261 4.76 9.59 -17.01
C ASN A 261 5.47 9.62 -18.37
N HIS A 262 6.42 8.70 -18.59
CA HIS A 262 7.23 8.66 -19.80
C HIS A 262 6.39 8.40 -21.05
N ILE A 263 5.50 7.40 -21.00
CA ILE A 263 4.75 6.94 -22.18
C ILE A 263 3.49 7.79 -22.41
N PHE A 264 2.76 8.15 -21.36
CA PHE A 264 1.41 8.71 -21.46
C PHE A 264 1.27 10.16 -21.03
N GLY A 265 2.35 10.78 -20.53
CA GLY A 265 2.35 12.18 -20.14
C GLY A 265 1.55 12.52 -18.90
N LEU A 266 1.36 11.55 -17.98
CA LEU A 266 0.78 11.82 -16.68
C LEU A 266 1.75 12.63 -15.81
N SER A 267 1.27 13.72 -15.21
CA SER A 267 1.97 14.45 -14.15
C SER A 267 1.86 13.65 -12.85
N LEU A 268 3.00 13.29 -12.27
CA LEU A 268 3.06 12.36 -11.17
C LEU A 268 4.00 12.87 -10.06
N THR A 269 3.52 12.88 -8.80
CA THR A 269 4.30 13.26 -7.62
C THR A 269 4.20 12.19 -6.54
N GLY A 270 5.30 11.51 -6.23
CA GLY A 270 5.41 10.51 -5.16
C GLY A 270 5.80 11.14 -3.84
N LEU A 271 5.16 10.70 -2.76
CA LEU A 271 5.44 11.17 -1.41
C LEU A 271 5.94 9.99 -0.55
N ARG A 272 7.23 9.98 -0.22
CA ARG A 272 7.84 9.00 0.68
C ARG A 272 7.55 9.39 2.12
N PHE A 273 6.42 8.90 2.64
CA PHE A 273 6.05 9.15 4.04
C PHE A 273 7.00 8.43 4.99
N PHE A 274 7.46 9.14 6.00
CA PHE A 274 8.12 8.58 7.16
C PHE A 274 7.08 8.05 8.17
N THR A 275 7.41 7.88 9.44
CA THR A 275 6.50 7.24 10.38
C THR A 275 5.39 8.19 10.81
N VAL A 276 4.25 8.15 10.11
CA VAL A 276 3.11 9.03 10.37
C VAL A 276 2.37 8.60 11.63
N TYR A 277 2.07 9.56 12.51
CA TYR A 277 1.32 9.33 13.75
C TYR A 277 0.33 10.46 14.01
N GLY A 278 -0.69 10.20 14.87
CA GLY A 278 -1.69 11.19 15.26
C GLY A 278 -3.07 10.60 15.51
N PRO A 279 -4.07 11.46 15.82
CA PRO A 279 -5.47 11.08 15.99
C PRO A 279 -6.00 10.32 14.77
N TRP A 280 -6.94 9.41 14.98
CA TRP A 280 -7.48 8.55 13.90
C TRP A 280 -6.42 7.66 13.23
N GLY A 281 -5.29 7.41 13.91
CA GLY A 281 -4.19 6.62 13.40
C GLY A 281 -4.53 5.15 13.18
N ARG A 282 -3.56 4.40 12.65
CA ARG A 282 -3.72 2.98 12.37
C ARG A 282 -3.40 2.13 13.61
N PRO A 283 -4.24 1.11 13.93
CA PRO A 283 -4.05 0.26 15.11
C PRO A 283 -2.78 -0.61 15.10
N ASP A 284 -2.20 -0.86 13.93
CA ASP A 284 -0.97 -1.64 13.74
C ASP A 284 0.34 -0.85 13.97
N MET A 285 0.24 0.46 14.24
CA MET A 285 1.39 1.33 14.53
C MET A 285 1.79 1.30 16.00
N ALA A 286 3.10 1.40 16.26
CA ALA A 286 3.67 1.27 17.62
C ALA A 286 3.00 2.19 18.64
N TYR A 287 2.87 3.48 18.36
CA TYR A 287 2.24 4.43 19.28
C TYR A 287 0.81 4.04 19.66
N TYR A 288 0.06 3.41 18.73
CA TYR A 288 -1.31 3.02 18.93
C TYR A 288 -1.44 1.75 19.79
N PHE A 289 -0.77 0.68 19.39
CA PHE A 289 -0.87 -0.56 20.18
C PHE A 289 -0.13 -0.46 21.51
N PHE A 290 0.95 0.33 21.65
CA PHE A 290 1.53 0.62 22.95
C PHE A 290 0.54 1.34 23.87
N THR A 291 -0.15 2.36 23.39
CA THR A 291 -1.19 3.06 24.17
C THR A 291 -2.28 2.10 24.64
N ARG A 292 -2.79 1.26 23.72
CA ARG A 292 -3.79 0.24 24.05
C ARG A 292 -3.30 -0.74 25.12
N ASP A 293 -2.08 -1.25 24.94
CA ASP A 293 -1.57 -2.32 25.78
C ASP A 293 -1.09 -1.80 27.16
N ILE A 294 -0.55 -0.57 27.22
CA ILE A 294 -0.23 0.11 28.49
C ILE A 294 -1.51 0.32 29.33
N LEU A 295 -2.59 0.82 28.72
CA LEU A 295 -3.88 1.02 29.40
C LEU A 295 -4.54 -0.27 29.88
N LYS A 296 -4.23 -1.39 29.24
CA LYS A 296 -4.71 -2.74 29.62
C LYS A 296 -3.77 -3.48 30.58
N GLY A 297 -2.69 -2.84 31.02
CA GLY A 297 -1.65 -3.49 31.85
C GLY A 297 -0.90 -4.64 31.15
N LYS A 298 -1.00 -4.72 29.82
CA LYS A 298 -0.35 -5.77 29.04
C LYS A 298 1.14 -5.48 28.85
N ARG A 299 1.93 -6.54 28.68
CA ARG A 299 3.34 -6.41 28.32
C ARG A 299 3.50 -5.82 26.93
N ILE A 300 4.41 -4.86 26.75
CA ILE A 300 4.82 -4.32 25.47
C ILE A 300 6.23 -4.76 25.10
N LEU A 301 6.45 -5.08 23.84
CA LEU A 301 7.76 -5.47 23.32
C LEU A 301 8.45 -4.24 22.74
N VAL A 302 9.59 -3.87 23.34
CA VAL A 302 10.44 -2.79 22.85
C VAL A 302 11.67 -3.42 22.22
N PHE A 303 11.86 -3.17 20.92
CA PHE A 303 12.99 -3.77 20.21
C PHE A 303 14.26 -2.94 20.33
N GLU A 304 15.38 -3.64 20.43
CA GLU A 304 16.74 -3.11 20.35
C GLU A 304 17.49 -3.77 19.19
N GLY A 305 18.44 -3.04 18.64
CA GLY A 305 19.29 -3.54 17.56
C GLY A 305 20.45 -4.41 18.08
N PRO A 306 21.35 -4.87 17.19
CA PRO A 306 22.57 -5.55 17.56
C PRO A 306 23.38 -4.73 18.56
N ASN A 307 24.00 -5.39 19.53
CA ASN A 307 24.80 -4.76 20.59
C ASN A 307 24.02 -3.67 21.37
N HIS A 308 22.73 -3.92 21.62
CA HIS A 308 21.84 -2.98 22.30
C HIS A 308 21.69 -1.61 21.60
N SER A 309 21.98 -1.56 20.28
CA SER A 309 21.83 -0.31 19.53
C SER A 309 20.39 0.17 19.49
N THR A 310 20.24 1.48 19.49
CA THR A 310 18.94 2.16 19.57
C THR A 310 18.14 1.99 18.29
N VAL A 311 16.87 1.60 18.42
CA VAL A 311 15.88 1.66 17.34
C VAL A 311 15.19 3.01 17.39
N ALA A 312 15.34 3.80 16.35
CA ALA A 312 14.73 5.15 16.25
C ALA A 312 13.94 5.34 14.97
N ARG A 313 12.95 6.22 15.04
CA ARG A 313 12.09 6.57 13.90
C ARG A 313 11.96 8.07 13.78
N ASP A 314 11.91 8.53 12.56
CA ASP A 314 11.46 9.86 12.20
C ASP A 314 9.91 9.87 12.27
N PHE A 315 9.38 10.31 13.42
CA PHE A 315 7.94 10.39 13.66
C PHE A 315 7.40 11.71 13.13
N THR A 316 6.48 11.64 12.17
CA THR A 316 5.91 12.81 11.51
C THR A 316 4.43 12.94 11.84
N TYR A 317 4.03 14.08 12.39
CA TYR A 317 2.65 14.31 12.81
C TYR A 317 1.71 14.43 11.62
N ILE A 318 0.50 13.91 11.74
CA ILE A 318 -0.47 13.81 10.65
C ILE A 318 -0.79 15.15 9.98
N ASP A 319 -0.92 16.24 10.76
CA ASP A 319 -1.24 17.55 10.17
C ASP A 319 -0.09 18.08 9.30
N ASP A 320 1.16 17.80 9.66
CA ASP A 320 2.32 18.15 8.83
C ASP A 320 2.35 17.33 7.54
N ILE A 321 2.02 16.04 7.60
CA ILE A 321 1.85 15.20 6.38
C ILE A 321 0.74 15.75 5.48
N VAL A 322 -0.40 16.17 6.05
CA VAL A 322 -1.50 16.78 5.29
C VAL A 322 -1.03 18.04 4.57
N LYS A 323 -0.29 18.94 5.26
CA LYS A 323 0.29 20.14 4.61
C LYS A 323 1.17 19.75 3.40
N GLY A 324 2.04 18.74 3.54
CA GLY A 324 2.86 18.24 2.44
C GLY A 324 2.04 17.66 1.29
N CYS A 325 0.96 16.92 1.59
CA CYS A 325 0.05 16.39 0.57
C CYS A 325 -0.66 17.51 -0.22
N LEU A 326 -1.18 18.53 0.49
CA LEU A 326 -1.85 19.65 -0.15
C LEU A 326 -0.86 20.47 -0.99
N ALA A 327 0.32 20.76 -0.48
CA ALA A 327 1.36 21.47 -1.22
C ALA A 327 1.81 20.70 -2.48
N ALA A 328 1.86 19.37 -2.42
CA ALA A 328 2.16 18.54 -3.60
C ALA A 328 1.05 18.61 -4.66
N LEU A 329 -0.23 18.69 -4.26
CA LEU A 329 -1.35 18.92 -5.19
C LEU A 329 -1.27 20.33 -5.79
N ASP A 330 -1.03 21.35 -4.97
CA ASP A 330 -1.04 22.76 -5.37
C ASP A 330 0.12 23.13 -6.33
N THR A 331 1.23 22.41 -6.22
CA THR A 331 2.43 22.60 -7.06
C THR A 331 2.51 21.60 -8.23
N SER A 332 1.52 20.72 -8.37
CA SER A 332 1.53 19.76 -9.47
C SER A 332 1.19 20.46 -10.79
N GLU A 333 2.01 20.22 -11.81
CA GLU A 333 1.73 20.67 -13.17
C GLU A 333 0.61 19.81 -13.79
N LYS A 334 0.01 20.34 -14.85
CA LYS A 334 -0.98 19.60 -15.62
C LYS A 334 -0.32 18.43 -16.36
N SER A 335 -1.00 17.30 -16.42
CA SER A 335 -0.62 16.22 -17.32
C SER A 335 -0.63 16.72 -18.78
N THR A 336 0.30 16.20 -19.57
CA THR A 336 0.49 16.63 -20.97
C THR A 336 -0.14 15.65 -21.95
N GLY A 337 -0.78 14.58 -21.47
CA GLY A 337 -1.45 13.60 -22.31
C GLY A 337 -2.98 13.79 -22.33
N SER A 338 -3.62 13.16 -23.29
CA SER A 338 -5.07 13.08 -23.42
C SER A 338 -5.45 11.79 -24.14
N GLY A 339 -6.46 11.07 -23.58
CA GLY A 339 -6.98 9.84 -24.20
C GLY A 339 -5.91 8.78 -24.47
N GLY A 340 -4.91 8.64 -23.60
CA GLY A 340 -3.81 7.67 -23.73
C GLY A 340 -2.65 8.08 -24.64
N LYS A 341 -2.62 9.31 -25.12
CA LYS A 341 -1.52 9.83 -25.96
C LYS A 341 -0.80 10.97 -25.26
N LYS A 342 0.52 10.91 -25.22
CA LYS A 342 1.39 11.98 -24.72
C LYS A 342 1.54 13.08 -25.77
N THR A 343 1.48 14.33 -25.35
CA THR A 343 1.66 15.50 -26.24
C THR A 343 2.89 16.33 -25.90
N GLY A 344 3.55 16.07 -24.76
CA GLY A 344 4.76 16.78 -24.33
C GLY A 344 5.35 16.20 -23.05
N PRO A 345 6.48 16.72 -22.54
CA PRO A 345 7.03 16.35 -21.26
C PRO A 345 6.02 16.58 -20.13
N ALA A 346 5.96 15.67 -19.16
CA ALA A 346 5.13 15.81 -17.98
C ALA A 346 6.00 15.76 -16.71
N GLN A 347 5.56 16.44 -15.67
CA GLN A 347 6.26 16.50 -14.39
C GLN A 347 6.31 15.12 -13.73
N LEU A 348 7.50 14.72 -13.26
CA LEU A 348 7.68 13.56 -12.38
C LEU A 348 8.55 13.96 -11.20
N ARG A 349 8.01 13.83 -9.99
CA ARG A 349 8.71 14.23 -8.76
C ARG A 349 8.54 13.18 -7.68
N VAL A 350 9.52 13.10 -6.78
CA VAL A 350 9.43 12.30 -5.54
C VAL A 350 9.96 13.15 -4.39
N PHE A 351 9.27 13.16 -3.26
CA PHE A 351 9.64 13.93 -2.08
C PHE A 351 9.57 13.11 -0.80
N ASN A 352 10.52 13.34 0.09
CA ASN A 352 10.44 12.87 1.47
C ASN A 352 9.51 13.78 2.30
N LEU A 353 8.57 13.17 3.01
CA LEU A 353 7.78 13.87 4.04
C LEU A 353 8.08 13.23 5.40
N GLY A 354 9.01 13.82 6.12
CA GLY A 354 9.48 13.43 7.45
C GLY A 354 9.55 14.63 8.38
N ASN A 355 9.98 14.42 9.63
CA ASN A 355 10.10 15.45 10.65
C ASN A 355 11.55 15.86 10.93
N THR A 356 12.51 15.23 10.26
CA THR A 356 13.98 15.48 10.41
C THR A 356 14.52 15.30 11.83
N SER A 357 13.76 14.69 12.72
CA SER A 357 14.09 14.52 14.14
C SER A 357 13.83 13.07 14.58
N PRO A 358 14.75 12.16 14.33
CA PRO A 358 14.61 10.76 14.75
C PRO A 358 14.53 10.63 16.26
N VAL A 359 13.53 9.92 16.76
CA VAL A 359 13.32 9.69 18.19
C VAL A 359 13.40 8.20 18.51
N PRO A 360 14.14 7.81 19.57
CA PRO A 360 14.17 6.43 20.06
C PRO A 360 12.78 5.90 20.41
N VAL A 361 12.50 4.63 20.09
CA VAL A 361 11.24 3.97 20.46
C VAL A 361 11.06 3.93 21.98
N SER A 362 12.14 3.83 22.74
CA SER A 362 12.13 3.94 24.21
C SER A 362 11.63 5.29 24.69
N GLU A 363 11.97 6.39 24.02
CA GLU A 363 11.45 7.73 24.33
C GLU A 363 9.98 7.87 24.00
N LEU A 364 9.53 7.31 22.88
CA LEU A 364 8.10 7.22 22.55
C LEU A 364 7.31 6.57 23.70
N VAL A 365 7.81 5.46 24.25
CA VAL A 365 7.18 4.76 25.39
C VAL A 365 7.18 5.65 26.63
N ARG A 366 8.29 6.34 26.93
CA ARG A 366 8.40 7.25 28.08
C ARG A 366 7.40 8.40 28.00
N ILE A 367 7.21 8.96 26.82
CA ILE A 367 6.20 10.02 26.59
C ILE A 367 4.79 9.46 26.81
N LEU A 368 4.49 8.26 26.30
CA LEU A 368 3.19 7.62 26.51
C LEU A 368 2.93 7.33 27.99
N GLU A 369 3.90 6.81 28.73
CA GLU A 369 3.79 6.60 30.19
C GLU A 369 3.41 7.90 30.95
N ARG A 370 4.05 9.01 30.61
CA ARG A 370 3.73 10.33 31.20
C ARG A 370 2.31 10.80 30.86
N LEU A 371 1.91 10.67 29.59
CA LEU A 371 0.61 11.13 29.11
C LEU A 371 -0.56 10.28 29.64
N LEU A 372 -0.33 8.97 29.77
CA LEU A 372 -1.32 8.00 30.25
C LEU A 372 -1.35 7.93 31.79
N LYS A 373 -0.31 8.44 32.46
CA LYS A 373 -0.07 8.29 33.91
C LYS A 373 -0.03 6.84 34.37
N VAL A 374 0.43 5.93 33.49
CA VAL A 374 0.55 4.49 33.73
C VAL A 374 1.94 4.02 33.29
N LYS A 375 2.62 3.25 34.14
CA LYS A 375 3.89 2.64 33.80
C LYS A 375 3.69 1.44 32.87
N ALA A 376 4.51 1.36 31.83
CA ALA A 376 4.47 0.25 30.89
C ALA A 376 5.20 -0.98 31.46
N ASN A 377 4.59 -2.15 31.34
CA ASN A 377 5.26 -3.42 31.55
C ASN A 377 6.07 -3.76 30.27
N LYS A 378 7.38 -3.45 30.28
CA LYS A 378 8.27 -3.52 29.11
C LYS A 378 9.09 -4.80 29.11
N ILE A 379 9.18 -5.43 27.94
CA ILE A 379 10.16 -6.48 27.65
C ILE A 379 11.06 -5.96 26.53
N MET A 380 12.36 -5.87 26.81
CA MET A 380 13.36 -5.57 25.79
C MET A 380 13.65 -6.84 24.99
N MET A 381 13.61 -6.74 23.69
CA MET A 381 13.86 -7.86 22.78
C MET A 381 14.76 -7.45 21.62
N LYS A 382 15.64 -8.36 21.22
CA LYS A 382 16.40 -8.19 19.98
C LYS A 382 15.44 -8.09 18.80
N MET A 383 15.68 -7.10 17.94
CA MET A 383 14.83 -6.86 16.76
C MET A 383 14.86 -8.08 15.83
N PRO A 384 13.71 -8.68 15.51
CA PRO A 384 13.65 -9.82 14.62
C PRO A 384 13.90 -9.39 13.16
N ARG A 385 14.39 -10.32 12.35
CA ARG A 385 14.56 -10.12 10.88
C ARG A 385 13.20 -10.26 10.18
N ASN A 386 12.34 -9.27 10.29
CA ASN A 386 10.96 -9.27 9.78
C ASN A 386 10.65 -8.12 8.81
N GLY A 387 11.70 -7.52 8.24
CA GLY A 387 11.58 -6.39 7.31
C GLY A 387 11.55 -5.00 7.98
N ASP A 388 11.59 -4.92 9.31
CA ASP A 388 11.79 -3.66 10.02
C ASP A 388 13.25 -3.19 9.90
N VAL A 389 13.46 -1.87 9.91
CA VAL A 389 14.79 -1.23 9.89
C VAL A 389 15.11 -0.63 11.26
N LEU A 390 16.41 -0.48 11.57
CA LEU A 390 16.86 0.03 12.88
C LEU A 390 16.58 1.52 13.03
N TYR A 391 16.77 2.28 11.95
CA TYR A 391 16.80 3.74 12.01
C TYR A 391 16.15 4.35 10.76
N THR A 392 15.41 5.44 10.94
CA THR A 392 14.90 6.27 9.84
C THR A 392 15.09 7.73 10.16
N HIS A 393 15.57 8.49 9.19
CA HIS A 393 15.81 9.93 9.30
C HIS A 393 15.63 10.56 7.91
N ALA A 394 14.74 11.53 7.79
CA ALA A 394 14.46 12.22 6.53
C ALA A 394 15.41 13.38 6.28
N ASN A 395 15.91 13.50 5.06
CA ASN A 395 16.30 14.77 4.48
C ASN A 395 15.10 15.30 3.68
N ILE A 396 14.59 16.46 4.04
CA ILE A 396 13.40 17.08 3.43
C ILE A 396 13.74 18.30 2.58
N SER A 397 15.02 18.55 2.29
CA SER A 397 15.48 19.77 1.62
C SER A 397 14.79 19.99 0.25
N SER A 398 14.48 18.91 -0.48
CA SER A 398 13.74 19.00 -1.74
C SER A 398 12.28 19.40 -1.50
N ALA A 399 11.62 18.79 -0.54
CA ALA A 399 10.23 19.14 -0.18
C ALA A 399 10.13 20.55 0.40
N GLU A 400 11.10 21.00 1.18
CA GLU A 400 11.15 22.38 1.69
C GLU A 400 11.28 23.40 0.55
N ARG A 401 12.19 23.17 -0.38
CA ARG A 401 12.44 24.05 -1.51
C ARG A 401 11.27 24.12 -2.49
N GLU A 402 10.67 22.98 -2.84
CA GLU A 402 9.72 22.87 -3.95
C GLU A 402 8.25 22.89 -3.50
N LEU A 403 7.98 22.46 -2.28
CA LEU A 403 6.64 22.42 -1.70
C LEU A 403 6.44 23.42 -0.56
N GLY A 404 7.50 24.07 -0.08
CA GLY A 404 7.45 24.88 1.15
C GLY A 404 7.16 24.03 2.40
N TYR A 405 7.45 22.72 2.36
CA TYR A 405 7.14 21.78 3.43
C TYR A 405 8.00 22.02 4.66
N LYS A 406 7.38 22.39 5.77
CA LYS A 406 8.05 22.63 7.06
C LYS A 406 7.26 21.94 8.17
N PRO A 407 7.68 20.74 8.62
CA PRO A 407 7.08 20.08 9.76
C PRO A 407 7.32 20.91 11.02
N SER A 408 6.31 21.04 11.87
CA SER A 408 6.34 21.93 13.04
C SER A 408 5.91 21.28 14.33
N THR A 409 5.46 20.02 14.29
CA THR A 409 4.90 19.33 15.44
C THR A 409 5.90 18.36 16.04
N ASP A 410 6.36 18.65 17.27
CA ASP A 410 7.19 17.72 18.04
C ASP A 410 6.41 16.48 18.49
N LEU A 411 7.14 15.39 18.80
CA LEU A 411 6.53 14.10 19.15
C LEU A 411 5.66 14.18 20.41
N GLN A 412 6.07 14.91 21.44
CA GLN A 412 5.30 15.02 22.69
C GLN A 412 3.96 15.74 22.48
N THR A 413 3.96 16.84 21.73
CA THR A 413 2.76 17.60 21.38
C THR A 413 1.81 16.76 20.54
N GLY A 414 2.32 16.07 19.52
CA GLY A 414 1.49 15.22 18.66
C GLY A 414 0.91 14.02 19.40
N LEU A 415 1.71 13.36 20.26
CA LEU A 415 1.22 12.24 21.10
C LEU A 415 0.19 12.71 22.14
N LYS A 416 0.29 13.92 22.70
CA LYS A 416 -0.72 14.48 23.57
C LYS A 416 -2.08 14.60 22.87
N LYS A 417 -2.07 15.06 21.60
CA LYS A 417 -3.29 15.15 20.77
C LYS A 417 -3.83 13.73 20.45
N PHE A 418 -2.96 12.79 20.13
CA PHE A 418 -3.33 11.39 19.87
C PHE A 418 -3.96 10.73 21.11
N VAL A 419 -3.31 10.82 22.28
CA VAL A 419 -3.80 10.21 23.53
C VAL A 419 -5.16 10.79 23.92
N ARG A 420 -5.36 12.12 23.80
CA ARG A 420 -6.66 12.75 24.06
C ARG A 420 -7.75 12.17 23.16
N TRP A 421 -7.47 12.05 21.85
CA TRP A 421 -8.40 11.43 20.91
C TRP A 421 -8.66 9.96 21.27
N TYR A 422 -7.61 9.20 21.58
CA TYR A 422 -7.72 7.78 21.90
C TYR A 422 -8.63 7.52 23.10
N LEU A 423 -8.40 8.27 24.19
CA LEU A 423 -9.20 8.17 25.41
C LEU A 423 -10.66 8.63 25.19
N SER A 424 -10.89 9.65 24.38
CA SER A 424 -12.24 10.06 24.00
C SER A 424 -12.95 9.01 23.14
N TYR A 425 -12.28 8.49 22.14
CA TYR A 425 -12.88 7.55 21.20
C TYR A 425 -13.21 6.19 21.84
N TYR A 426 -12.29 5.64 22.65
CA TYR A 426 -12.48 4.34 23.31
C TYR A 426 -13.06 4.44 24.72
N GLY A 427 -12.98 5.60 25.37
CA GLY A 427 -13.53 5.81 26.72
C GLY A 427 -15.05 5.99 26.73
N ASN A 428 -15.62 6.62 25.72
CA ASN A 428 -17.06 6.82 25.59
C ASN A 428 -17.83 5.53 25.23
N GLY A 429 -17.16 4.53 24.66
CA GLY A 429 -17.77 3.21 24.38
C GLY A 429 -18.13 2.39 25.63
N LYS A 430 -17.62 2.75 26.79
CA LYS A 430 -17.98 2.11 28.07
C LYS A 430 -19.20 2.74 28.77
N ARG A 431 -19.72 3.88 28.29
CA ARG A 431 -20.88 4.55 28.88
C ARG A 431 -22.24 4.18 28.26
N SER A 432 -22.26 3.42 27.16
CA SER A 432 -23.49 3.02 26.48
C SER A 432 -23.91 1.56 26.72
N SER A 433 -23.29 0.88 27.71
CA SER A 433 -23.63 -0.49 28.12
C SER A 433 -23.89 -0.61 29.62
N HIS A 434 -24.66 0.35 30.16
CA HIS A 434 -25.30 0.22 31.47
C HIS A 434 -26.73 0.75 31.38
#